data_459f3a7d1a74ea20aee74a021be3d112
#
_entry.id   459f3a7d1a74ea20aee74a021be3d112
#
_cell.length_a   1.000
_cell.length_b   1.000
_cell.length_c   1.000
_cell.angle_alpha   90.00
_cell.angle_beta   90.00
_cell.angle_gamma   90.00
#
_symmetry.space_group_name_H-M   'P 1'
#
loop_
_entity.id
_entity.type
_entity.pdbx_description
1 polymer ?
#
loop_
_entity_poly.entity_id
_entity_poly.type
_entity_poly.pdbx_seq_one_letter_code
_entity_poly.pdbx_strand_id
1 'polypeptide(L)'
;SIILLDELSRAHPDAWNILMTPLDPLQRYVRLDESEDSEVVPVATGVTFVATANVGNEYTSTRVMDRALLDRFVTVEMDELEYEEEVQLLKLLYPDADVNMLGVISEITTETRRVVRHSDAKITDSLSTRSAVEMAGLAYDGFNLIEIAEASIYPHFSADGGADSERTFMKQVVQKYVQTEDTPDELFSLKPDETQEDAVVKTP
;
A
#
# COMPACT_ATOMS: atom_id res chain seq x y z
N SER A 1 -11.57 -7.75 27.51
CA SER A 1 -11.97 -7.23 26.17
C SER A 1 -10.97 -6.21 25.68
N ILE A 2 -10.80 -6.12 24.36
CA ILE A 2 -9.95 -5.13 23.69
C ILE A 2 -10.87 -4.20 22.90
N ILE A 3 -10.63 -2.90 23.03
CA ILE A 3 -11.30 -1.85 22.23
C ILE A 3 -10.23 -1.26 21.31
N LEU A 4 -10.43 -1.37 20.00
CA LEU A 4 -9.56 -0.79 18.98
C LEU A 4 -10.11 0.58 18.55
N LEU A 5 -9.26 1.59 18.64
CA LEU A 5 -9.49 2.95 18.14
C LEU A 5 -8.64 3.13 16.88
N ASP A 6 -9.22 2.76 15.75
CA ASP A 6 -8.50 2.80 14.48
C ASP A 6 -8.42 4.22 13.91
N GLU A 7 -7.26 4.58 13.33
CA GLU A 7 -6.98 5.91 12.75
C GLU A 7 -7.26 7.09 13.69
N LEU A 8 -6.90 6.97 14.98
CA LEU A 8 -7.21 7.97 16.01
C LEU A 8 -6.72 9.39 15.66
N SER A 9 -5.62 9.53 14.91
CA SER A 9 -5.10 10.82 14.43
C SER A 9 -6.02 11.55 13.45
N ARG A 10 -6.99 10.87 12.85
CA ARG A 10 -8.00 11.47 11.96
C ARG A 10 -9.27 11.89 12.67
N ALA A 11 -9.46 11.48 13.91
CA ALA A 11 -10.64 11.82 14.69
C ALA A 11 -10.71 13.33 14.98
N HIS A 12 -11.93 13.83 15.20
CA HIS A 12 -12.12 15.22 15.63
C HIS A 12 -11.57 15.42 17.06
N PRO A 13 -11.00 16.57 17.42
CA PRO A 13 -10.50 16.84 18.78
C PRO A 13 -11.52 16.61 19.89
N ASP A 14 -12.81 16.84 19.63
CA ASP A 14 -13.86 16.57 20.61
C ASP A 14 -13.98 15.08 20.95
N ALA A 15 -13.72 14.18 19.97
CA ALA A 15 -13.68 12.75 20.23
C ALA A 15 -12.49 12.38 21.13
N TRP A 16 -11.35 13.08 21.01
CA TRP A 16 -10.20 12.90 21.91
C TRP A 16 -10.53 13.29 23.34
N ASN A 17 -11.30 14.38 23.53
CA ASN A 17 -11.73 14.83 24.86
C ASN A 17 -12.60 13.78 25.57
N ILE A 18 -13.48 13.10 24.83
CA ILE A 18 -14.30 12.00 25.36
C ILE A 18 -13.43 10.83 25.85
N LEU A 19 -12.29 10.60 25.19
CA LEU A 19 -11.38 9.49 25.53
C LEU A 19 -10.49 9.78 26.75
N MET A 20 -10.38 11.03 27.19
CA MET A 20 -9.47 11.40 28.28
C MET A 20 -9.77 10.67 29.58
N THR A 21 -11.04 10.53 29.95
CA THR A 21 -11.46 9.87 31.19
C THR A 21 -11.44 8.34 31.13
N PRO A 22 -11.91 7.65 30.05
CA PRO A 22 -11.82 6.20 29.98
C PRO A 22 -10.39 5.67 29.86
N LEU A 23 -9.46 6.47 29.31
CA LEU A 23 -8.04 6.11 29.17
C LEU A 23 -7.25 6.43 30.47
N ASP A 24 -7.75 7.30 31.33
CA ASP A 24 -7.07 7.65 32.57
C ASP A 24 -7.16 6.48 33.58
N PRO A 25 -6.02 5.98 34.11
CA PRO A 25 -6.02 4.81 34.99
C PRO A 25 -6.77 5.03 36.32
N LEU A 26 -6.99 6.28 36.75
CA LEU A 26 -7.67 6.62 37.99
C LEU A 26 -9.15 6.95 37.80
N GLN A 27 -9.58 7.24 36.59
CA GLN A 27 -10.96 7.63 36.30
C GLN A 27 -11.77 6.49 35.67
N ARG A 28 -11.33 5.96 34.54
CA ARG A 28 -11.91 4.77 33.90
C ARG A 28 -13.43 4.81 33.70
N TYR A 29 -13.97 5.93 33.16
CA TYR A 29 -15.38 6.05 32.82
C TYR A 29 -15.59 6.93 31.58
N VAL A 30 -16.72 6.77 30.91
CA VAL A 30 -17.24 7.70 29.89
C VAL A 30 -18.46 8.39 30.48
N ARG A 31 -18.55 9.72 30.28
CA ARG A 31 -19.72 10.50 30.63
C ARG A 31 -20.53 10.82 29.38
N LEU A 32 -21.83 10.52 29.42
CA LEU A 32 -22.76 10.78 28.33
C LEU A 32 -23.53 12.08 28.64
N ASP A 33 -22.87 13.23 28.35
CA ASP A 33 -23.43 14.56 28.67
C ASP A 33 -24.68 14.90 27.84
N GLU A 34 -24.92 14.18 26.73
CA GLU A 34 -26.10 14.35 25.87
C GLU A 34 -27.33 13.56 26.38
N SER A 35 -27.17 12.66 27.34
CA SER A 35 -28.31 11.98 27.97
C SER A 35 -29.01 12.88 29.01
N GLU A 36 -30.34 12.77 29.13
CA GLU A 36 -31.11 13.57 30.07
C GLU A 36 -30.60 13.47 31.52
N ASP A 37 -30.01 12.32 31.89
CA ASP A 37 -29.50 12.01 33.23
C ASP A 37 -27.99 12.16 33.37
N SER A 38 -27.26 12.63 32.33
CA SER A 38 -25.81 12.73 32.31
C SER A 38 -25.14 11.41 32.80
N GLU A 39 -25.53 10.31 32.20
CA GLU A 39 -25.12 8.96 32.60
C GLU A 39 -23.61 8.77 32.60
N VAL A 40 -23.08 8.12 33.62
CA VAL A 40 -21.68 7.75 33.75
C VAL A 40 -21.53 6.26 33.52
N VAL A 41 -20.85 5.87 32.45
CA VAL A 41 -20.61 4.48 32.10
C VAL A 41 -19.17 4.09 32.50
N PRO A 42 -18.98 3.23 33.51
CA PRO A 42 -17.65 2.81 33.93
C PRO A 42 -17.02 1.86 32.91
N VAL A 43 -15.71 1.98 32.69
CA VAL A 43 -14.94 1.02 31.92
C VAL A 43 -14.76 -0.24 32.74
N ALA A 44 -15.25 -1.36 32.25
CA ALA A 44 -15.19 -2.65 32.95
C ALA A 44 -13.73 -3.09 33.21
N THR A 45 -13.55 -3.86 34.28
CA THR A 45 -12.26 -4.45 34.62
C THR A 45 -11.74 -5.34 33.47
N GLY A 46 -10.46 -5.23 33.13
CA GLY A 46 -9.82 -6.02 32.07
C GLY A 46 -10.12 -5.54 30.66
N VAL A 47 -10.67 -4.33 30.49
CA VAL A 47 -10.74 -3.65 29.18
C VAL A 47 -9.40 -2.97 28.90
N THR A 48 -8.83 -3.28 27.74
CA THR A 48 -7.62 -2.65 27.19
C THR A 48 -7.99 -1.86 25.93
N PHE A 49 -7.48 -0.64 25.83
CA PHE A 49 -7.60 0.17 24.62
C PHE A 49 -6.33 0.03 23.80
N VAL A 50 -6.50 -0.17 22.50
CA VAL A 50 -5.43 -0.16 21.48
C VAL A 50 -5.81 0.92 20.47
N ALA A 51 -4.86 1.76 20.10
CA ALA A 51 -5.09 2.79 19.09
C ALA A 51 -4.08 2.67 17.97
N THR A 52 -4.52 2.93 16.74
CA THR A 52 -3.64 3.15 15.60
C THR A 52 -3.63 4.63 15.24
N ALA A 53 -2.50 5.14 14.86
CA ALA A 53 -2.35 6.53 14.43
C ALA A 53 -1.17 6.68 13.50
N ASN A 54 -1.32 7.51 12.47
CA ASN A 54 -0.20 7.98 11.68
C ASN A 54 0.33 9.25 12.33
N VAL A 55 1.55 9.20 12.83
CA VAL A 55 2.20 10.31 13.55
C VAL A 55 3.42 10.73 12.75
N GLY A 56 3.40 11.96 12.21
CA GLY A 56 4.50 12.50 11.42
C GLY A 56 4.04 13.69 10.57
N ASN A 57 4.99 14.52 10.18
CA ASN A 57 4.70 15.69 9.35
C ASN A 57 4.43 15.34 7.89
N GLU A 58 4.77 14.14 7.47
CA GLU A 58 4.57 13.57 6.14
C GLU A 58 3.10 13.21 5.87
N TYR A 59 2.29 13.05 6.91
CA TYR A 59 0.88 12.69 6.78
C TYR A 59 -0.03 13.93 6.72
N THR A 60 -0.30 14.42 5.53
CA THR A 60 -1.07 15.67 5.28
C THR A 60 -2.51 15.64 5.80
N SER A 61 -3.07 14.47 6.03
CA SER A 61 -4.46 14.28 6.50
C SER A 61 -4.56 14.02 8.00
N THR A 62 -3.45 13.99 8.73
CA THR A 62 -3.43 13.74 10.17
C THR A 62 -3.37 15.04 10.95
N ARG A 63 -4.06 15.08 12.08
CA ARG A 63 -3.96 16.19 13.04
C ARG A 63 -2.85 15.91 14.02
N VAL A 64 -2.17 16.95 14.45
CA VAL A 64 -1.25 16.83 15.58
C VAL A 64 -2.06 16.43 16.81
N MET A 65 -1.84 15.22 17.29
CA MET A 65 -2.53 14.68 18.45
C MET A 65 -2.10 15.42 19.72
N ASP A 66 -3.05 15.66 20.60
CA ASP A 66 -2.78 16.26 21.90
C ASP A 66 -1.81 15.37 22.70
N ARG A 67 -0.77 16.02 23.24
CA ARG A 67 0.23 15.34 24.08
C ARG A 67 -0.40 14.67 25.31
N ALA A 68 -1.42 15.29 25.90
CA ALA A 68 -2.13 14.71 27.03
C ALA A 68 -2.83 13.41 26.68
N LEU A 69 -3.32 13.27 25.43
CA LEU A 69 -3.88 12.01 24.93
C LEU A 69 -2.78 10.96 24.72
N LEU A 70 -1.66 11.37 24.09
CA LEU A 70 -0.53 10.47 23.83
C LEU A 70 0.08 9.93 25.13
N ASP A 71 0.17 10.76 26.18
CA ASP A 71 0.70 10.35 27.49
C ASP A 71 -0.13 9.24 28.18
N ARG A 72 -1.35 8.95 27.68
CA ARG A 72 -2.19 7.85 28.18
C ARG A 72 -1.96 6.51 27.45
N PHE A 73 -1.12 6.50 26.44
CA PHE A 73 -0.76 5.31 25.69
C PHE A 73 0.72 4.95 25.85
N VAL A 74 1.01 3.69 25.78
CA VAL A 74 2.36 3.22 25.49
C VAL A 74 2.51 3.19 23.98
N THR A 75 3.40 4.03 23.46
CA THR A 75 3.62 4.14 22.01
C THR A 75 4.56 3.04 21.54
N VAL A 76 4.15 2.35 20.48
CA VAL A 76 4.97 1.40 19.74
C VAL A 76 5.06 1.92 18.31
N GLU A 77 6.25 2.25 17.86
CA GLU A 77 6.50 2.61 16.47
C GLU A 77 6.55 1.35 15.61
N MET A 78 5.91 1.39 14.46
CA MET A 78 5.89 0.30 13.50
C MET A 78 6.41 0.83 12.18
N ASP A 79 7.53 0.30 11.75
CA ASP A 79 8.12 0.58 10.45
C ASP A 79 7.51 -0.29 9.34
N GLU A 80 7.81 0.05 8.10
CA GLU A 80 7.54 -0.80 6.96
C GLU A 80 8.35 -2.09 7.06
N LEU A 81 7.78 -3.20 6.57
CA LEU A 81 8.49 -4.48 6.55
C LEU A 81 9.71 -4.41 5.63
N GLU A 82 10.82 -4.97 6.08
CA GLU A 82 11.98 -5.20 5.24
C GLU A 82 11.73 -6.37 4.27
N TYR A 83 12.58 -6.50 3.25
CA TYR A 83 12.42 -7.47 2.18
C TYR A 83 12.12 -8.90 2.67
N GLU A 84 12.94 -9.41 3.59
CA GLU A 84 12.82 -10.78 4.09
C GLU A 84 11.51 -11.00 4.87
N GLU A 85 11.09 -10.00 5.64
CA GLU A 85 9.86 -10.05 6.43
C GLU A 85 8.64 -10.00 5.52
N GLU A 86 8.68 -9.13 4.48
CA GLU A 86 7.60 -9.02 3.51
C GLU A 86 7.46 -10.30 2.69
N VAL A 87 8.56 -10.90 2.21
CA VAL A 87 8.53 -12.22 1.54
C VAL A 87 7.94 -13.31 2.45
N GLN A 88 8.28 -13.31 3.74
CA GLN A 88 7.70 -14.26 4.68
C GLN A 88 6.20 -14.07 4.86
N LEU A 89 5.74 -12.82 4.96
CA LEU A 89 4.32 -12.48 5.02
C LEU A 89 3.58 -12.97 3.76
N LEU A 90 4.11 -12.67 2.58
CA LEU A 90 3.50 -13.08 1.32
C LEU A 90 3.42 -14.61 1.18
N LYS A 91 4.47 -15.34 1.58
CA LYS A 91 4.45 -16.81 1.62
C LYS A 91 3.43 -17.37 2.60
N LEU A 92 3.21 -16.71 3.73
CA LEU A 92 2.21 -17.13 4.71
C LEU A 92 0.78 -16.94 4.16
N LEU A 93 0.54 -15.86 3.44
CA LEU A 93 -0.77 -15.55 2.86
C LEU A 93 -1.06 -16.36 1.58
N TYR A 94 -0.04 -16.63 0.78
CA TYR A 94 -0.13 -17.32 -0.51
C TYR A 94 0.89 -18.47 -0.58
N PRO A 95 0.68 -19.54 0.17
CA PRO A 95 1.68 -20.63 0.31
C PRO A 95 1.94 -21.40 -0.99
N ASP A 96 0.98 -21.41 -1.91
CA ASP A 96 1.06 -22.10 -3.21
C ASP A 96 1.51 -21.19 -4.36
N ALA A 97 1.78 -19.90 -4.09
CA ALA A 97 2.29 -18.97 -5.11
C ALA A 97 3.77 -19.23 -5.43
N ASP A 98 4.19 -18.82 -6.64
CA ASP A 98 5.62 -18.90 -7.02
C ASP A 98 6.47 -18.02 -6.11
N VAL A 99 7.37 -18.65 -5.38
CA VAL A 99 8.28 -17.99 -4.42
C VAL A 99 9.17 -16.95 -5.09
N ASN A 100 9.58 -17.17 -6.35
CA ASN A 100 10.39 -16.21 -7.08
C ASN A 100 9.58 -14.95 -7.39
N MET A 101 8.33 -15.11 -7.81
CA MET A 101 7.43 -13.98 -8.06
C MET A 101 7.16 -13.18 -6.78
N LEU A 102 6.93 -13.86 -5.64
CA LEU A 102 6.79 -13.17 -4.34
C LEU A 102 8.06 -12.40 -3.96
N GLY A 103 9.23 -12.95 -4.26
CA GLY A 103 10.50 -12.26 -4.07
C GLY A 103 10.61 -11.00 -4.95
N VAL A 104 10.29 -11.11 -6.22
CA VAL A 104 10.29 -9.97 -7.16
C VAL A 104 9.32 -8.85 -6.70
N ILE A 105 8.13 -9.21 -6.26
CA ILE A 105 7.16 -8.24 -5.72
C ILE A 105 7.76 -7.49 -4.53
N SER A 106 8.35 -8.20 -3.57
CA SER A 106 8.98 -7.60 -2.39
C SER A 106 10.23 -6.77 -2.74
N GLU A 107 10.99 -7.13 -3.76
CA GLU A 107 12.09 -6.30 -4.25
C GLU A 107 11.61 -4.98 -4.86
N ILE A 108 10.54 -5.02 -5.66
CA ILE A 108 9.95 -3.82 -6.25
C ILE A 108 9.42 -2.88 -5.16
N THR A 109 8.69 -3.39 -4.16
CA THR A 109 8.18 -2.55 -3.06
C THR A 109 9.30 -1.96 -2.22
N THR A 110 10.30 -2.76 -1.85
CA THR A 110 11.47 -2.30 -1.10
C THR A 110 12.27 -1.26 -1.88
N GLU A 111 12.44 -1.43 -3.20
CA GLU A 111 13.13 -0.45 -4.04
C GLU A 111 12.38 0.89 -4.05
N THR A 112 11.04 0.91 -4.15
CA THR A 112 10.27 2.17 -4.11
C THR A 112 10.45 2.88 -2.77
N ARG A 113 10.38 2.17 -1.64
CA ARG A 113 10.61 2.72 -0.29
C ARG A 113 12.02 3.31 -0.17
N ARG A 114 13.01 2.60 -0.72
CA ARG A 114 14.40 3.08 -0.73
C ARG A 114 14.54 4.36 -1.54
N VAL A 115 13.95 4.43 -2.73
CA VAL A 115 14.03 5.60 -3.62
C VAL A 115 13.41 6.84 -2.97
N VAL A 116 12.22 6.72 -2.38
CA VAL A 116 11.52 7.85 -1.73
C VAL A 116 12.33 8.45 -0.57
N ARG A 117 13.12 7.65 0.13
CA ARG A 117 13.97 8.12 1.24
C ARG A 117 15.17 8.97 0.79
N HIS A 118 15.48 9.00 -0.50
CA HIS A 118 16.59 9.81 -1.04
C HIS A 118 16.14 11.22 -1.40
N SER A 119 17.03 12.20 -1.22
CA SER A 119 16.78 13.62 -1.52
C SER A 119 16.49 13.90 -3.01
N ASP A 120 16.98 13.04 -3.90
CA ASP A 120 16.77 13.11 -5.35
C ASP A 120 15.72 12.09 -5.82
N ALA A 121 14.72 11.84 -5.00
CA ALA A 121 13.69 10.84 -5.30
C ALA A 121 13.00 11.13 -6.63
N LYS A 122 12.92 10.11 -7.49
CA LYS A 122 12.22 10.15 -8.79
C LYS A 122 10.74 9.85 -8.67
N ILE A 123 10.30 9.45 -7.49
CA ILE A 123 8.92 9.15 -7.13
C ILE A 123 8.62 9.81 -5.80
N THR A 124 7.39 10.27 -5.62
CA THR A 124 6.95 10.99 -4.41
C THR A 124 6.33 10.07 -3.38
N ASP A 125 5.90 8.89 -3.79
CA ASP A 125 5.26 7.90 -2.92
C ASP A 125 5.86 6.51 -3.14
N SER A 126 5.72 5.63 -2.13
CA SER A 126 6.21 4.25 -2.17
C SER A 126 5.05 3.25 -2.19
N LEU A 127 5.34 2.05 -2.69
CA LEU A 127 4.41 0.94 -2.59
C LEU A 127 4.40 0.39 -1.16
N SER A 128 3.21 0.29 -0.59
CA SER A 128 3.00 -0.22 0.76
C SER A 128 3.02 -1.77 0.80
N THR A 129 3.14 -2.34 1.99
CA THR A 129 2.94 -3.78 2.20
C THR A 129 1.53 -4.24 1.74
N ARG A 130 0.51 -3.36 1.83
CA ARG A 130 -0.82 -3.65 1.28
C ARG A 130 -0.78 -3.83 -0.23
N SER A 131 -0.03 -2.98 -0.93
CA SER A 131 0.19 -3.12 -2.38
C SER A 131 0.93 -4.42 -2.71
N ALA A 132 1.93 -4.82 -1.89
CA ALA A 132 2.62 -6.11 -2.05
C ALA A 132 1.67 -7.30 -1.91
N VAL A 133 0.76 -7.28 -0.92
CA VAL A 133 -0.25 -8.33 -0.72
C VAL A 133 -1.23 -8.40 -1.90
N GLU A 134 -1.66 -7.25 -2.44
CA GLU A 134 -2.51 -7.18 -3.63
C GLU A 134 -1.82 -7.79 -4.85
N MET A 135 -0.58 -7.39 -5.12
CA MET A 135 0.23 -7.93 -6.22
C MET A 135 0.45 -9.45 -6.08
N ALA A 136 0.72 -9.93 -4.86
CA ALA A 136 0.88 -11.36 -4.59
C ALA A 136 -0.43 -12.14 -4.82
N GLY A 137 -1.59 -11.52 -4.53
CA GLY A 137 -2.90 -12.09 -4.85
C GLY A 137 -3.09 -12.26 -6.36
N LEU A 138 -2.74 -11.25 -7.15
CA LEU A 138 -2.79 -11.34 -8.62
C LEU A 138 -1.81 -12.41 -9.15
N ALA A 139 -0.60 -12.49 -8.60
CA ALA A 139 0.35 -13.54 -8.95
C ALA A 139 -0.17 -14.95 -8.63
N TYR A 140 -0.83 -15.11 -7.49
CA TYR A 140 -1.49 -16.36 -7.11
C TYR A 140 -2.61 -16.74 -8.06
N ASP A 141 -3.36 -15.76 -8.59
CA ASP A 141 -4.41 -15.95 -9.60
C ASP A 141 -3.85 -16.22 -11.02
N GLY A 142 -2.52 -16.21 -11.18
CA GLY A 142 -1.84 -16.59 -12.43
C GLY A 142 -1.47 -15.43 -13.35
N PHE A 143 -1.61 -14.17 -12.90
CA PHE A 143 -1.18 -13.02 -13.68
C PHE A 143 0.36 -12.92 -13.71
N ASN A 144 0.90 -12.57 -14.86
CA ASN A 144 2.34 -12.31 -15.00
C ASN A 144 2.74 -10.92 -14.45
N LEU A 145 4.05 -10.69 -14.30
CA LEU A 145 4.55 -9.45 -13.71
C LEU A 145 4.14 -8.18 -14.48
N ILE A 146 4.02 -8.25 -15.80
CA ILE A 146 3.62 -7.10 -16.63
C ILE A 146 2.15 -6.75 -16.35
N GLU A 147 1.26 -7.75 -16.32
CA GLU A 147 -0.15 -7.57 -16.02
C GLU A 147 -0.37 -7.03 -14.61
N ILE A 148 0.37 -7.57 -13.64
CA ILE A 148 0.37 -7.08 -12.25
C ILE A 148 0.83 -5.62 -12.19
N ALA A 149 1.89 -5.27 -12.91
CA ALA A 149 2.41 -3.92 -12.92
C ALA A 149 1.42 -2.91 -13.55
N GLU A 150 0.74 -3.32 -14.61
CA GLU A 150 -0.28 -2.48 -15.25
C GLU A 150 -1.51 -2.26 -14.36
N ALA A 151 -1.91 -3.29 -13.60
CA ALA A 151 -3.08 -3.23 -12.73
C ALA A 151 -2.79 -2.52 -11.40
N SER A 152 -1.64 -2.81 -10.75
CA SER A 152 -1.40 -2.46 -9.35
C SER A 152 -0.18 -1.57 -9.11
N ILE A 153 0.75 -1.42 -10.06
CA ILE A 153 1.94 -0.57 -9.86
C ILE A 153 1.78 0.77 -10.56
N TYR A 154 1.63 0.75 -11.90
CA TYR A 154 1.66 1.98 -12.69
C TYR A 154 0.55 2.99 -12.37
N PRO A 155 -0.68 2.58 -11.96
CA PRO A 155 -1.71 3.54 -11.56
C PRO A 155 -1.38 4.37 -10.32
N HIS A 156 -0.51 3.88 -9.44
CA HIS A 156 -0.08 4.61 -8.24
C HIS A 156 0.83 5.81 -8.55
N PHE A 157 1.45 5.84 -9.73
CA PHE A 157 2.46 6.83 -10.08
C PHE A 157 1.99 7.77 -11.17
N SER A 158 2.34 9.07 -11.03
CA SER A 158 1.96 10.10 -12.01
C SER A 158 2.57 9.82 -13.38
N ALA A 159 1.78 10.05 -14.43
CA ALA A 159 2.25 10.05 -15.82
C ALA A 159 2.72 11.44 -16.28
N ASP A 160 2.56 12.46 -15.44
CA ASP A 160 2.95 13.82 -15.77
C ASP A 160 4.48 13.92 -15.89
N GLY A 161 4.95 14.63 -16.93
CA GLY A 161 6.38 14.73 -17.22
C GLY A 161 6.88 13.80 -18.35
N GLY A 162 6.01 12.98 -18.94
CA GLY A 162 6.35 12.15 -20.09
C GLY A 162 7.48 11.15 -19.81
N ALA A 163 8.62 11.30 -20.48
CA ALA A 163 9.78 10.40 -20.31
C ALA A 163 10.40 10.47 -18.90
N ASP A 164 10.27 11.60 -18.21
CA ASP A 164 10.79 11.81 -16.86
C ASP A 164 9.73 11.61 -15.77
N SER A 165 8.54 11.07 -16.11
CA SER A 165 7.48 10.81 -15.16
C SER A 165 7.83 9.69 -14.19
N GLU A 166 7.21 9.73 -13.00
CA GLU A 166 7.30 8.67 -12.00
C GLU A 166 6.92 7.31 -12.59
N ARG A 167 5.84 7.28 -13.39
CA ARG A 167 5.37 6.07 -14.07
C ARG A 167 6.40 5.51 -15.03
N THR A 168 7.11 6.36 -15.77
CA THR A 168 8.19 5.93 -16.66
C THR A 168 9.36 5.34 -15.87
N PHE A 169 9.71 5.95 -14.74
CA PHE A 169 10.72 5.40 -13.84
C PHE A 169 10.28 4.02 -13.31
N MET A 170 9.04 3.85 -12.88
CA MET A 170 8.54 2.56 -12.40
C MET A 170 8.50 1.48 -13.50
N LYS A 171 8.20 1.85 -14.74
CA LYS A 171 8.35 0.92 -15.88
C LYS A 171 9.78 0.42 -16.02
N GLN A 172 10.78 1.28 -15.84
CA GLN A 172 12.20 0.88 -15.87
C GLN A 172 12.55 -0.04 -14.70
N VAL A 173 11.99 0.20 -13.51
CA VAL A 173 12.20 -0.66 -12.34
C VAL A 173 11.61 -2.05 -12.60
N VAL A 174 10.37 -2.15 -13.00
CA VAL A 174 9.69 -3.43 -13.30
C VAL A 174 10.42 -4.19 -14.40
N GLN A 175 10.89 -3.50 -15.44
CA GLN A 175 11.55 -4.14 -16.57
C GLN A 175 12.85 -4.85 -16.21
N LYS A 176 13.48 -4.53 -15.08
CA LYS A 176 14.66 -5.27 -14.59
C LYS A 176 14.33 -6.70 -14.19
N TYR A 177 13.08 -6.96 -13.85
CA TYR A 177 12.60 -8.26 -13.34
C TYR A 177 11.77 -9.05 -14.35
N VAL A 178 11.41 -8.43 -15.49
CA VAL A 178 10.70 -9.14 -16.57
C VAL A 178 11.65 -10.10 -17.24
N GLN A 179 11.34 -11.39 -17.19
CA GLN A 179 12.08 -12.41 -17.91
C GLN A 179 11.74 -12.34 -19.40
N THR A 180 12.68 -12.71 -20.25
CA THR A 180 12.55 -12.61 -21.72
C THR A 180 11.39 -13.49 -22.27
N GLU A 181 10.92 -14.44 -21.48
CA GLU A 181 9.77 -15.33 -21.81
C GLU A 181 8.40 -14.67 -21.56
N ASP A 182 8.37 -13.59 -20.77
CA ASP A 182 7.13 -12.86 -20.42
C ASP A 182 6.78 -11.76 -21.45
N THR A 183 7.63 -11.50 -22.42
CA THR A 183 7.34 -10.54 -23.49
C THR A 183 6.46 -11.22 -24.54
N PRO A 184 5.23 -10.75 -24.79
CA PRO A 184 4.43 -11.27 -25.91
C PRO A 184 5.12 -10.86 -27.21
N ASP A 185 5.81 -11.78 -27.82
CA ASP A 185 6.50 -11.60 -29.13
C ASP A 185 5.53 -11.36 -30.31
N GLU A 186 4.21 -11.31 -30.02
CA GLU A 186 3.18 -11.29 -31.06
C GLU A 186 2.49 -9.95 -31.30
N LEU A 187 2.70 -8.91 -30.46
CA LEU A 187 1.94 -7.66 -30.62
C LEU A 187 2.55 -6.68 -31.64
N PHE A 188 3.74 -6.94 -32.18
CA PHE A 188 4.42 -6.05 -33.12
C PHE A 188 4.96 -6.73 -34.40
N SER A 189 4.64 -7.96 -34.67
CA SER A 189 4.87 -8.53 -35.99
C SER A 189 3.73 -8.13 -36.93
N LEU A 190 3.76 -6.90 -37.41
CA LEU A 190 3.09 -6.54 -38.67
C LEU A 190 3.73 -7.42 -39.74
N LYS A 191 3.01 -8.48 -40.16
CA LYS A 191 3.37 -9.18 -41.41
C LYS A 191 3.34 -8.13 -42.53
N PRO A 192 4.39 -7.99 -43.33
CA PRO A 192 4.32 -7.18 -44.53
C PRO A 192 3.27 -7.79 -45.44
N ASP A 193 2.34 -6.97 -45.93
CA ASP A 193 1.38 -7.35 -46.97
C ASP A 193 2.13 -8.03 -48.11
N GLU A 194 1.78 -9.28 -48.38
CA GLU A 194 2.12 -9.97 -49.62
C GLU A 194 1.43 -9.21 -50.75
N THR A 195 2.14 -8.29 -51.34
CA THR A 195 1.75 -7.63 -52.61
C THR A 195 1.53 -8.70 -53.67
N GLN A 196 0.33 -8.71 -54.16
CA GLN A 196 -0.07 -9.43 -55.38
C GLN A 196 0.88 -9.07 -56.53
N GLU A 197 1.69 -9.99 -56.95
CA GLU A 197 2.32 -9.98 -58.27
C GLU A 197 1.72 -11.00 -59.19
N ASP A 198 1.35 -10.50 -60.39
CA ASP A 198 1.18 -11.19 -61.66
C ASP A 198 -0.08 -11.99 -61.95
N ALA A 199 -1.08 -11.23 -62.43
CA ALA A 199 -2.00 -11.75 -63.45
C ALA A 199 -1.44 -11.33 -64.85
N VAL A 200 -0.60 -12.17 -65.46
CA VAL A 200 -0.24 -12.04 -66.85
C VAL A 200 -1.40 -12.61 -67.70
N VAL A 201 -2.13 -11.66 -68.34
CA VAL A 201 -3.09 -11.99 -69.41
C VAL A 201 -2.36 -12.38 -70.64
N LYS A 202 -2.49 -13.64 -71.06
CA LYS A 202 -2.28 -14.07 -72.45
C LYS A 202 -3.62 -14.13 -73.16
N THR A 203 -3.74 -13.31 -74.17
CA THR A 203 -4.79 -13.41 -75.21
C THR A 203 -4.17 -13.75 -76.54
N PRO A 204 -4.90 -14.41 -77.44
CA PRO A 204 -4.42 -15.34 -78.46
C PRO A 204 -3.88 -14.69 -79.71
#